data_09f11a60a0487b998e3be7a0d873d66d
#
_entry.id   09f11a60a0487b998e3be7a0d873d66d
#
_cell.length_a   1.000
_cell.length_b   1.000
_cell.length_c   1.000
_cell.angle_alpha   90.00
_cell.angle_beta   90.00
_cell.angle_gamma   90.00
#
_symmetry.space_group_name_H-M   'P 1'
#
loop_
_entity.id
_entity.type
_entity.pdbx_description
1 polymer ?
#
loop_
_entity_poly.entity_id
_entity_poly.type
_entity_poly.pdbx_seq_one_letter_code
_entity_poly.pdbx_strand_id
1 'polypeptide(L)'
;LHRRAPTEAEAGALSALDIALWDIAGKHFGVPVYQLLGGKVRDRCRVYYHVFGETRKELVDGVKDAKAQGFTAVGHLTPFLDEERDVPYFKTHAEKITEAIDAVRLYREAVGNEVDLCIEVHRRLTPAEAVQLGLGIEKYHPYFFEDPVTPDNFDEMAYVADKINIPIATGERYTSLWEFEMALSRNAVQYVRPDVCLVGGISGSKKIAALAEARHVGVVPHNPLSPVSTAACLQIAACIPNFALQEYPIGEDRAPKSDMVTGIAQHDGQGYLVLSDRPGIGVELKPNAAKKAPMKPREVTTRLHADGSVVDQ
;
A
#
# COMPACT_ATOMS: atom_id res chain seq x y z
N LEU A 1 25.16 6.88 5.66
CA LEU A 1 24.09 6.60 6.65
C LEU A 1 23.51 5.19 6.51
N HIS A 2 23.68 4.46 5.39
CA HIS A 2 23.06 3.15 5.10
C HIS A 2 24.00 1.94 5.33
N ARG A 3 24.89 1.97 6.30
CA ARG A 3 25.83 0.86 6.55
C ARG A 3 25.31 -0.20 7.53
N ARG A 4 24.12 -0.03 8.09
CA ARG A 4 23.43 -0.98 8.98
C ARG A 4 22.01 -1.15 8.49
N ALA A 5 21.42 -2.32 8.69
CA ALA A 5 19.97 -2.46 8.59
C ALA A 5 19.35 -1.56 9.68
N PRO A 6 18.57 -0.54 9.32
CA PRO A 6 17.98 0.34 10.31
C PRO A 6 16.83 -0.37 11.03
N THR A 7 16.60 0.02 12.28
CA THR A 7 15.30 -0.24 12.91
C THR A 7 14.21 0.52 12.15
N GLU A 8 12.95 0.14 12.30
CA GLU A 8 11.83 0.83 11.65
C GLU A 8 11.81 2.35 11.97
N ALA A 9 12.09 2.72 13.22
CA ALA A 9 12.17 4.13 13.63
C ALA A 9 13.33 4.88 12.96
N GLU A 10 14.51 4.25 12.86
CA GLU A 10 15.65 4.83 12.17
C GLU A 10 15.39 4.94 10.65
N ALA A 11 14.76 3.95 10.06
CA ALA A 11 14.35 3.94 8.66
C ALA A 11 13.39 5.09 8.36
N GLY A 12 12.40 5.32 9.22
CA GLY A 12 11.47 6.44 9.13
C GLY A 12 12.17 7.79 9.20
N ALA A 13 13.07 7.98 10.17
CA ALA A 13 13.81 9.22 10.31
C ALA A 13 14.73 9.50 9.10
N LEU A 14 15.43 8.49 8.61
CA LEU A 14 16.28 8.59 7.42
C LEU A 14 15.46 8.92 6.16
N SER A 15 14.30 8.28 6.00
CA SER A 15 13.40 8.51 4.86
C SER A 15 12.85 9.93 4.85
N ALA A 16 12.44 10.44 6.03
CA ALA A 16 11.96 11.81 6.16
C ALA A 16 13.04 12.83 5.79
N LEU A 17 14.29 12.62 6.20
CA LEU A 17 15.42 13.48 5.81
C LEU A 17 15.69 13.41 4.31
N ASP A 18 15.66 12.23 3.70
CA ASP A 18 15.87 12.07 2.25
C ASP A 18 14.78 12.80 1.47
N ILE A 19 13.51 12.63 1.83
CA ILE A 19 12.39 13.33 1.18
C ILE A 19 12.55 14.85 1.29
N ALA A 20 12.92 15.36 2.47
CA ALA A 20 13.13 16.79 2.69
C ALA A 20 14.30 17.33 1.85
N LEU A 21 15.39 16.58 1.72
CA LEU A 21 16.55 16.96 0.89
C LEU A 21 16.18 17.02 -0.61
N TRP A 22 15.40 16.07 -1.10
CA TRP A 22 14.88 16.09 -2.45
C TRP A 22 13.94 17.27 -2.70
N ASP A 23 13.05 17.57 -1.74
CA ASP A 23 12.16 18.72 -1.83
C ASP A 23 12.94 20.04 -1.90
N ILE A 24 13.97 20.21 -1.04
CA ILE A 24 14.89 21.36 -1.08
C ILE A 24 15.60 21.45 -2.43
N ALA A 25 16.14 20.36 -2.96
CA ALA A 25 16.83 20.34 -4.23
C ALA A 25 15.89 20.74 -5.38
N GLY A 26 14.67 20.16 -5.44
CA GLY A 26 13.67 20.53 -6.44
C GLY A 26 13.30 22.00 -6.39
N LYS A 27 13.08 22.54 -5.18
CA LYS A 27 12.79 23.96 -4.97
C LYS A 27 13.98 24.87 -5.35
N HIS A 28 15.18 24.46 -4.99
CA HIS A 28 16.39 25.22 -5.35
C HIS A 28 16.57 25.36 -6.87
N PHE A 29 16.34 24.28 -7.62
CA PHE A 29 16.44 24.30 -9.09
C PHE A 29 15.14 24.77 -9.78
N GLY A 30 14.08 25.03 -9.05
CA GLY A 30 12.79 25.45 -9.60
C GLY A 30 12.05 24.37 -10.38
N VAL A 31 12.29 23.09 -10.10
CA VAL A 31 11.70 21.96 -10.81
C VAL A 31 11.07 20.93 -9.86
N PRO A 32 10.08 20.16 -10.30
CA PRO A 32 9.61 18.98 -9.57
C PRO A 32 10.74 17.95 -9.38
N VAL A 33 10.68 17.17 -8.30
CA VAL A 33 11.71 16.17 -8.00
C VAL A 33 11.85 15.14 -9.11
N TYR A 34 10.76 14.71 -9.75
CA TYR A 34 10.82 13.75 -10.84
C TYR A 34 11.71 14.22 -12.02
N GLN A 35 11.87 15.52 -12.23
CA GLN A 35 12.79 16.06 -13.25
C GLN A 35 14.25 15.77 -12.90
N LEU A 36 14.59 15.84 -11.61
CA LEU A 36 15.93 15.48 -11.13
C LEU A 36 16.18 13.97 -11.14
N LEU A 37 15.12 13.17 -11.20
CA LEU A 37 15.18 11.70 -11.24
C LEU A 37 15.17 11.12 -12.66
N GLY A 38 15.19 11.96 -13.70
CA GLY A 38 15.24 11.55 -15.10
C GLY A 38 14.04 12.01 -15.95
N GLY A 39 13.14 12.76 -15.37
CA GLY A 39 11.93 13.28 -16.06
C GLY A 39 10.72 12.36 -15.95
N LYS A 40 9.56 12.89 -16.29
CA LYS A 40 8.30 12.13 -16.23
C LYS A 40 8.08 11.27 -17.47
N VAL A 41 7.56 10.07 -17.27
CA VAL A 41 7.13 9.13 -18.32
C VAL A 41 5.61 8.99 -18.39
N ARG A 42 4.89 9.70 -17.52
CA ARG A 42 3.42 9.80 -17.49
C ARG A 42 2.97 11.14 -16.95
N ASP A 43 1.73 11.53 -17.23
CA ASP A 43 1.14 12.80 -16.76
C ASP A 43 0.21 12.63 -15.57
N ARG A 44 -0.22 11.41 -15.29
CA ARG A 44 -1.09 11.05 -14.18
C ARG A 44 -0.81 9.63 -13.70
N CYS A 45 -1.09 9.36 -12.43
CA CYS A 45 -0.86 8.07 -11.80
C CYS A 45 -2.19 7.42 -11.46
N ARG A 46 -2.43 6.20 -11.98
CA ARG A 46 -3.59 5.40 -11.61
C ARG A 46 -3.51 5.04 -10.13
N VAL A 47 -4.63 5.12 -9.42
CA VAL A 47 -4.69 4.85 -7.99
C VAL A 47 -5.65 3.72 -7.67
N TYR A 48 -5.42 3.02 -6.56
CA TYR A 48 -6.46 2.25 -5.91
C TYR A 48 -6.93 2.97 -4.64
N TYR A 49 -8.24 3.00 -4.44
CA TYR A 49 -8.87 3.68 -3.33
C TYR A 49 -9.11 2.74 -2.16
N HIS A 50 -8.82 3.17 -0.96
CA HIS A 50 -9.07 2.38 0.24
C HIS A 50 -10.56 2.19 0.48
N VAL A 51 -10.96 0.97 0.83
CA VAL A 51 -12.32 0.65 1.26
C VAL A 51 -12.26 0.04 2.65
N PHE A 52 -12.93 0.69 3.58
CA PHE A 52 -13.06 0.24 4.97
C PHE A 52 -14.51 -0.01 5.33
N GLY A 53 -14.74 -0.94 6.25
CA GLY A 53 -16.05 -1.24 6.81
C GLY A 53 -15.92 -2.27 7.93
N GLU A 54 -16.81 -2.18 8.92
CA GLU A 54 -16.89 -3.14 10.02
C GLU A 54 -17.79 -4.34 9.67
N THR A 55 -18.61 -4.18 8.64
CA THR A 55 -19.53 -5.21 8.16
C THR A 55 -19.30 -5.53 6.69
N ARG A 56 -19.69 -6.74 6.28
CA ARG A 56 -19.67 -7.16 4.87
C ARG A 56 -20.46 -6.21 3.97
N LYS A 57 -21.59 -5.73 4.46
CA LYS A 57 -22.43 -4.77 3.73
C LYS A 57 -21.70 -3.45 3.50
N GLU A 58 -21.04 -2.91 4.49
CA GLU A 58 -20.28 -1.66 4.37
C GLU A 58 -19.14 -1.78 3.38
N LEU A 59 -18.41 -2.91 3.38
CA LEU A 59 -17.36 -3.16 2.40
C LEU A 59 -17.92 -3.25 0.97
N VAL A 60 -19.04 -3.95 0.78
CA VAL A 60 -19.73 -4.05 -0.52
C VAL A 60 -20.26 -2.70 -0.98
N ASP A 61 -20.82 -1.91 -0.09
CA ASP A 61 -21.29 -0.56 -0.42
C ASP A 61 -20.11 0.36 -0.71
N GLY A 62 -19.01 0.26 0.05
CA GLY A 62 -17.78 1.04 -0.15
C GLY A 62 -17.13 0.80 -1.52
N VAL A 63 -17.08 -0.44 -2.01
CA VAL A 63 -16.54 -0.71 -3.37
C VAL A 63 -17.45 -0.13 -4.46
N LYS A 64 -18.77 -0.15 -4.27
CA LYS A 64 -19.74 0.50 -5.20
C LYS A 64 -19.57 2.00 -5.21
N ASP A 65 -19.43 2.62 -4.03
CA ASP A 65 -19.22 4.05 -3.89
C ASP A 65 -17.91 4.51 -4.52
N ALA A 66 -16.83 3.75 -4.35
CA ALA A 66 -15.56 4.01 -5.02
C ALA A 66 -15.70 3.97 -6.55
N LYS A 67 -16.39 2.96 -7.09
CA LYS A 67 -16.70 2.88 -8.52
C LYS A 67 -17.51 4.09 -8.99
N ALA A 68 -18.52 4.49 -8.24
CA ALA A 68 -19.37 5.66 -8.57
C ALA A 68 -18.59 6.97 -8.55
N GLN A 69 -17.50 7.07 -7.76
CA GLN A 69 -16.56 8.20 -7.74
C GLN A 69 -15.53 8.14 -8.89
N GLY A 70 -15.59 7.15 -9.76
CA GLY A 70 -14.70 6.99 -10.91
C GLY A 70 -13.40 6.24 -10.63
N PHE A 71 -13.24 5.62 -9.45
CA PHE A 71 -12.09 4.76 -9.19
C PHE A 71 -12.19 3.45 -9.98
N THR A 72 -11.08 3.07 -10.59
CA THR A 72 -10.97 1.84 -11.40
C THR A 72 -10.22 0.73 -10.67
N ALA A 73 -9.75 0.99 -9.46
CA ALA A 73 -9.16 0.01 -8.55
C ALA A 73 -9.50 0.36 -7.10
N VAL A 74 -9.73 -0.64 -6.29
CA VAL A 74 -9.97 -0.55 -4.84
C VAL A 74 -9.06 -1.49 -4.10
N GLY A 75 -8.60 -1.08 -2.92
CA GLY A 75 -7.68 -1.86 -2.11
C GLY A 75 -7.82 -1.61 -0.62
N HIS A 76 -6.87 -2.12 0.15
CA HIS A 76 -7.04 -2.33 1.58
C HIS A 76 -8.34 -3.10 1.84
N LEU A 77 -8.66 -3.98 0.89
CA LEU A 77 -9.93 -4.68 0.83
C LEU A 77 -9.76 -6.06 1.46
N THR A 78 -10.03 -6.12 2.76
CA THR A 78 -9.89 -7.37 3.50
C THR A 78 -11.03 -8.35 3.19
N PRO A 79 -10.73 -9.65 3.00
CA PRO A 79 -11.77 -10.68 2.96
C PRO A 79 -12.22 -11.10 4.37
N PHE A 80 -11.48 -10.71 5.40
CA PHE A 80 -11.80 -11.00 6.79
C PHE A 80 -12.52 -9.82 7.42
N LEU A 81 -13.68 -10.10 8.04
CA LEU A 81 -14.28 -9.13 8.93
C LEU A 81 -13.54 -9.17 10.25
N ASP A 82 -13.23 -7.99 10.77
CA ASP A 82 -12.80 -7.89 12.14
C ASP A 82 -14.01 -8.18 13.04
N GLU A 83 -13.89 -9.23 13.83
CA GLU A 83 -14.87 -9.50 14.88
C GLU A 83 -14.74 -8.45 15.98
N GLU A 84 -15.74 -8.30 16.82
CA GLU A 84 -15.67 -7.40 17.97
C GLU A 84 -14.42 -7.70 18.81
N ARG A 85 -13.65 -6.66 19.14
CA ARG A 85 -12.31 -6.82 19.74
C ARG A 85 -12.32 -7.46 21.12
N ASP A 86 -13.45 -7.38 21.81
CA ASP A 86 -13.69 -7.91 23.15
C ASP A 86 -14.13 -9.37 23.13
N VAL A 87 -14.41 -9.93 21.96
CA VAL A 87 -14.80 -11.34 21.79
C VAL A 87 -13.56 -12.14 21.39
N PRO A 88 -13.22 -13.22 22.10
CA PRO A 88 -12.13 -14.09 21.69
C PRO A 88 -12.34 -14.62 20.29
N TYR A 89 -11.29 -14.57 19.48
CA TYR A 89 -11.34 -15.05 18.11
C TYR A 89 -11.46 -16.58 18.09
N PHE A 90 -12.50 -17.07 17.48
CA PHE A 90 -12.66 -18.47 17.16
C PHE A 90 -13.42 -18.64 15.85
N LYS A 91 -12.73 -19.17 14.84
CA LYS A 91 -13.34 -19.74 13.64
C LYS A 91 -12.66 -21.04 13.30
N THR A 92 -13.40 -22.00 12.87
CA THR A 92 -12.83 -23.21 12.28
C THR A 92 -12.11 -22.81 10.98
N HIS A 93 -11.09 -23.60 10.60
CA HIS A 93 -10.38 -23.39 9.35
C HIS A 93 -11.34 -23.31 8.14
N ALA A 94 -12.34 -24.19 8.09
CA ALA A 94 -13.31 -24.23 7.01
C ALA A 94 -14.14 -22.95 6.94
N GLU A 95 -14.63 -22.43 8.08
CA GLU A 95 -15.38 -21.17 8.14
C GLU A 95 -14.53 -20.00 7.67
N LYS A 96 -13.30 -19.87 8.22
CA LYS A 96 -12.36 -18.80 7.86
C LYS A 96 -12.14 -18.70 6.35
N ILE A 97 -11.79 -19.81 5.71
CA ILE A 97 -11.50 -19.84 4.28
C ILE A 97 -12.77 -19.64 3.42
N THR A 98 -13.87 -20.30 3.78
CA THR A 98 -15.13 -20.20 3.01
C THR A 98 -15.68 -18.79 3.05
N GLU A 99 -15.72 -18.16 4.21
CA GLU A 99 -16.22 -16.79 4.36
C GLU A 99 -15.32 -15.76 3.63
N ALA A 100 -14.01 -15.97 3.65
CA ALA A 100 -13.08 -15.09 2.93
C ALA A 100 -13.27 -15.20 1.41
N ILE A 101 -13.45 -16.40 0.87
CA ILE A 101 -13.75 -16.61 -0.56
C ILE A 101 -15.08 -15.95 -0.94
N ASP A 102 -16.10 -16.10 -0.10
CA ASP A 102 -17.42 -15.50 -0.34
C ASP A 102 -17.36 -13.98 -0.31
N ALA A 103 -16.51 -13.41 0.55
CA ALA A 103 -16.26 -11.96 0.59
C ALA A 103 -15.77 -11.44 -0.75
N VAL A 104 -14.72 -12.04 -1.30
CA VAL A 104 -14.13 -11.62 -2.58
C VAL A 104 -15.12 -11.79 -3.72
N ARG A 105 -15.94 -12.87 -3.70
CA ARG A 105 -17.06 -13.04 -4.63
C ARG A 105 -18.02 -11.84 -4.60
N LEU A 106 -18.46 -11.45 -3.40
CA LEU A 106 -19.40 -10.33 -3.24
C LEU A 106 -18.81 -9.00 -3.72
N TYR A 107 -17.52 -8.75 -3.46
CA TYR A 107 -16.83 -7.56 -3.95
C TYR A 107 -16.80 -7.54 -5.49
N ARG A 108 -16.47 -8.66 -6.12
CA ARG A 108 -16.44 -8.77 -7.59
C ARG A 108 -17.83 -8.59 -8.19
N GLU A 109 -18.85 -9.21 -7.62
CA GLU A 109 -20.24 -9.05 -8.07
C GLU A 109 -20.73 -7.60 -7.94
N ALA A 110 -20.26 -6.87 -6.91
CA ALA A 110 -20.66 -5.50 -6.66
C ALA A 110 -20.11 -4.51 -7.70
N VAL A 111 -18.92 -4.74 -8.24
CA VAL A 111 -18.25 -3.79 -9.15
C VAL A 111 -18.08 -4.30 -10.59
N GLY A 112 -18.32 -5.58 -10.85
CA GLY A 112 -18.09 -6.18 -12.17
C GLY A 112 -16.59 -6.23 -12.51
N ASN A 113 -16.25 -6.38 -13.78
CA ASN A 113 -14.85 -6.47 -14.25
C ASN A 113 -14.21 -5.11 -14.57
N GLU A 114 -14.90 -4.01 -14.29
CA GLU A 114 -14.44 -2.66 -14.59
C GLU A 114 -13.58 -2.06 -13.50
N VAL A 115 -13.52 -2.70 -12.31
CA VAL A 115 -12.74 -2.27 -11.16
C VAL A 115 -11.82 -3.39 -10.73
N ASP A 116 -10.53 -3.11 -10.61
CA ASP A 116 -9.54 -4.03 -10.05
C ASP A 116 -9.70 -4.16 -8.54
N LEU A 117 -9.61 -5.39 -8.04
CA LEU A 117 -9.67 -5.71 -6.62
C LEU A 117 -8.28 -6.01 -6.09
N CYS A 118 -7.76 -5.17 -5.22
CA CYS A 118 -6.51 -5.37 -4.49
C CYS A 118 -6.85 -6.00 -3.14
N ILE A 119 -6.72 -7.32 -3.03
CA ILE A 119 -7.12 -8.08 -1.83
C ILE A 119 -5.97 -8.12 -0.85
N GLU A 120 -6.23 -7.69 0.37
CA GLU A 120 -5.25 -7.62 1.44
C GLU A 120 -5.66 -8.44 2.65
N VAL A 121 -4.74 -9.24 3.18
CA VAL A 121 -4.99 -10.10 4.35
C VAL A 121 -4.10 -9.77 5.55
N HIS A 122 -3.23 -8.78 5.44
CA HIS A 122 -2.39 -8.28 6.53
C HIS A 122 -1.65 -9.38 7.30
N ARG A 123 -0.99 -10.31 6.58
CA ARG A 123 -0.10 -11.32 7.17
C ARG A 123 -0.77 -12.35 8.08
N ARG A 124 -2.11 -12.47 8.02
CA ARG A 124 -2.92 -13.27 8.96
C ARG A 124 -2.95 -14.77 8.67
N LEU A 125 -2.31 -15.21 7.58
CA LEU A 125 -2.43 -16.60 7.13
C LEU A 125 -1.13 -17.37 7.32
N THR A 126 -1.28 -18.66 7.59
CA THR A 126 -0.20 -19.60 7.36
C THR A 126 -0.03 -19.82 5.84
N PRO A 127 1.13 -20.29 5.37
CA PRO A 127 1.32 -20.57 3.93
C PRO A 127 0.25 -21.52 3.35
N ALA A 128 -0.16 -22.53 4.10
CA ALA A 128 -1.20 -23.46 3.69
C ALA A 128 -2.58 -22.78 3.53
N GLU A 129 -2.95 -21.91 4.45
CA GLU A 129 -4.19 -21.12 4.35
C GLU A 129 -4.13 -20.11 3.21
N ALA A 130 -2.98 -19.45 3.02
CA ALA A 130 -2.78 -18.50 1.92
C ALA A 130 -2.95 -19.16 0.55
N VAL A 131 -2.41 -20.36 0.36
CA VAL A 131 -2.61 -21.14 -0.87
C VAL A 131 -4.08 -21.51 -1.04
N GLN A 132 -4.77 -22.00 0.00
CA GLN A 132 -6.18 -22.38 -0.12
C GLN A 132 -7.07 -21.17 -0.44
N LEU A 133 -6.87 -20.05 0.23
CA LEU A 133 -7.61 -18.83 -0.07
C LEU A 133 -7.30 -18.34 -1.48
N GLY A 134 -6.02 -18.25 -1.86
CA GLY A 134 -5.58 -17.84 -3.19
C GLY A 134 -6.26 -18.64 -4.29
N LEU A 135 -6.19 -19.97 -4.25
CA LEU A 135 -6.86 -20.87 -5.20
C LEU A 135 -8.40 -20.66 -5.22
N GLY A 136 -9.00 -20.39 -4.06
CA GLY A 136 -10.44 -20.16 -3.95
C GLY A 136 -10.91 -18.85 -4.59
N ILE A 137 -10.07 -17.82 -4.61
CA ILE A 137 -10.42 -16.49 -5.13
C ILE A 137 -9.89 -16.21 -6.54
N GLU A 138 -9.04 -17.05 -7.13
CA GLU A 138 -8.48 -16.86 -8.49
C GLU A 138 -9.55 -16.56 -9.55
N LYS A 139 -10.67 -17.27 -9.52
CA LYS A 139 -11.79 -17.10 -10.45
C LYS A 139 -12.47 -15.73 -10.40
N TYR A 140 -12.17 -14.94 -9.39
CA TYR A 140 -12.66 -13.55 -9.24
C TYR A 140 -11.64 -12.53 -9.73
N HIS A 141 -10.50 -12.97 -10.26
CA HIS A 141 -9.45 -12.15 -10.87
C HIS A 141 -9.00 -10.97 -10.01
N PRO A 142 -8.51 -11.18 -8.76
CA PRO A 142 -7.88 -10.11 -7.99
C PRO A 142 -6.68 -9.54 -8.77
N TYR A 143 -6.46 -8.23 -8.67
CA TYR A 143 -5.29 -7.60 -9.27
C TYR A 143 -4.01 -8.06 -8.61
N PHE A 144 -4.05 -8.17 -7.29
CA PHE A 144 -3.02 -8.84 -6.49
C PHE A 144 -3.60 -9.38 -5.18
N PHE A 145 -2.83 -10.25 -4.55
CA PHE A 145 -3.03 -10.76 -3.21
C PHE A 145 -1.90 -10.24 -2.33
N GLU A 146 -2.24 -9.33 -1.42
CA GLU A 146 -1.26 -8.58 -0.64
C GLU A 146 -1.01 -9.22 0.71
N ASP A 147 0.27 -9.27 1.08
CA ASP A 147 0.79 -9.74 2.35
C ASP A 147 0.10 -11.02 2.86
N PRO A 148 0.09 -12.11 2.06
CA PRO A 148 -0.63 -13.32 2.44
C PRO A 148 -0.09 -13.97 3.71
N VAL A 149 1.23 -13.90 3.94
CA VAL A 149 1.93 -14.46 5.09
C VAL A 149 2.86 -13.42 5.73
N THR A 150 3.40 -13.71 6.92
CA THR A 150 4.37 -12.83 7.58
C THR A 150 5.59 -12.56 6.70
N PRO A 151 6.17 -11.34 6.73
CA PRO A 151 7.21 -10.91 5.80
C PRO A 151 8.61 -11.41 6.13
N ASP A 152 8.78 -12.08 7.24
CA ASP A 152 10.06 -12.50 7.82
C ASP A 152 10.63 -13.79 7.19
N ASN A 153 9.83 -14.51 6.39
CA ASN A 153 10.29 -15.71 5.67
C ASN A 153 10.01 -15.60 4.16
N PHE A 154 11.03 -15.22 3.39
CA PHE A 154 10.92 -15.06 1.94
C PHE A 154 10.70 -16.37 1.18
N ASP A 155 11.14 -17.50 1.73
CA ASP A 155 10.97 -18.80 1.08
C ASP A 155 9.51 -19.27 1.20
N GLU A 156 8.85 -18.99 2.32
CA GLU A 156 7.41 -19.27 2.48
C GLU A 156 6.55 -18.33 1.59
N MET A 157 6.92 -17.07 1.45
CA MET A 157 6.26 -16.17 0.50
C MET A 157 6.42 -16.67 -0.95
N ALA A 158 7.63 -17.12 -1.32
CA ALA A 158 7.89 -17.71 -2.63
C ALA A 158 7.11 -19.01 -2.85
N TYR A 159 6.96 -19.84 -1.79
CA TYR A 159 6.12 -21.04 -1.85
C TYR A 159 4.66 -20.69 -2.16
N VAL A 160 4.09 -19.67 -1.52
CA VAL A 160 2.72 -19.22 -1.82
C VAL A 160 2.63 -18.73 -3.27
N ALA A 161 3.57 -17.89 -3.70
CA ALA A 161 3.61 -17.35 -5.06
C ALA A 161 3.71 -18.45 -6.15
N ASP A 162 4.38 -19.57 -5.87
CA ASP A 162 4.48 -20.73 -6.78
C ASP A 162 3.17 -21.53 -6.88
N LYS A 163 2.32 -21.48 -5.86
CA LYS A 163 1.12 -22.34 -5.76
C LYS A 163 -0.17 -21.68 -6.25
N ILE A 164 -0.18 -20.37 -6.45
CA ILE A 164 -1.37 -19.62 -6.90
C ILE A 164 -1.04 -18.81 -8.15
N ASN A 165 -2.05 -18.51 -8.97
CA ASN A 165 -1.88 -17.70 -10.17
C ASN A 165 -2.21 -16.20 -9.95
N ILE A 166 -2.59 -15.82 -8.74
CA ILE A 166 -2.80 -14.40 -8.39
C ILE A 166 -1.44 -13.77 -8.12
N PRO A 167 -1.13 -12.61 -8.72
CA PRO A 167 0.10 -11.89 -8.40
C PRO A 167 0.19 -11.56 -6.90
N ILE A 168 1.34 -11.80 -6.29
CA ILE A 168 1.63 -11.41 -4.91
C ILE A 168 2.14 -9.98 -4.88
N ALA A 169 1.62 -9.18 -3.94
CA ALA A 169 2.13 -7.86 -3.60
C ALA A 169 2.63 -7.88 -2.15
N THR A 170 3.85 -7.41 -1.90
CA THR A 170 4.38 -7.27 -0.54
C THR A 170 5.53 -6.26 -0.50
N GLY A 171 5.89 -5.83 0.72
CA GLY A 171 7.03 -4.95 0.94
C GLY A 171 6.77 -3.77 1.86
N GLU A 172 5.57 -3.56 2.33
CA GLU A 172 5.23 -2.45 3.23
C GLU A 172 6.02 -2.49 4.56
N ARG A 173 6.45 -3.69 4.95
CA ARG A 173 7.22 -3.92 6.19
C ARG A 173 8.73 -3.96 5.97
N TYR A 174 9.19 -3.94 4.72
CA TYR A 174 10.61 -3.95 4.40
C TYR A 174 11.19 -2.54 4.57
N THR A 175 12.33 -2.46 5.22
CA THR A 175 13.01 -1.19 5.51
C THR A 175 14.29 -0.99 4.70
N SER A 176 14.67 -1.97 3.92
CA SER A 176 15.94 -1.97 3.20
C SER A 176 15.84 -2.54 1.79
N LEU A 177 16.73 -2.06 0.92
CA LEU A 177 16.91 -2.56 -0.45
C LEU A 177 17.18 -4.08 -0.49
N TRP A 178 17.86 -4.61 0.53
CA TRP A 178 18.26 -6.02 0.59
C TRP A 178 17.08 -6.96 0.82
N GLU A 179 16.07 -6.55 1.60
CA GLU A 179 14.83 -7.31 1.79
C GLU A 179 14.07 -7.42 0.47
N PHE A 180 13.96 -6.32 -0.29
CA PHE A 180 13.37 -6.37 -1.63
C PHE A 180 14.16 -7.28 -2.58
N GLU A 181 15.49 -7.23 -2.55
CA GLU A 181 16.31 -8.16 -3.36
C GLU A 181 16.10 -9.61 -2.95
N MET A 182 15.98 -9.91 -1.65
CA MET A 182 15.69 -11.27 -1.19
C MET A 182 14.33 -11.79 -1.68
N ALA A 183 13.31 -10.95 -1.68
CA ALA A 183 11.99 -11.31 -2.22
C ALA A 183 12.02 -11.49 -3.75
N LEU A 184 12.65 -10.54 -4.45
CA LEU A 184 12.75 -10.54 -5.90
C LEU A 184 13.58 -11.71 -6.44
N SER A 185 14.71 -12.05 -5.79
CA SER A 185 15.58 -13.17 -6.21
C SER A 185 14.93 -14.54 -6.08
N ARG A 186 13.91 -14.66 -5.24
CA ARG A 186 13.10 -15.86 -5.03
C ARG A 186 11.83 -15.93 -5.87
N ASN A 187 11.57 -14.91 -6.71
CA ASN A 187 10.30 -14.74 -7.43
C ASN A 187 9.07 -14.75 -6.50
N ALA A 188 9.26 -14.28 -5.28
CA ALA A 188 8.21 -14.28 -4.25
C ALA A 188 7.11 -13.23 -4.48
N VAL A 189 7.35 -12.27 -5.41
CA VAL A 189 6.46 -11.13 -5.62
C VAL A 189 6.37 -10.75 -7.10
N GLN A 190 5.21 -10.25 -7.53
CA GLN A 190 4.98 -9.66 -8.84
C GLN A 190 4.73 -8.14 -8.75
N TYR A 191 4.45 -7.65 -7.54
CA TYR A 191 4.39 -6.22 -7.22
C TYR A 191 5.14 -5.93 -5.93
N VAL A 192 6.17 -5.08 -5.99
CA VAL A 192 6.84 -4.59 -4.78
C VAL A 192 6.10 -3.37 -4.23
N ARG A 193 5.99 -3.29 -2.90
CA ARG A 193 5.28 -2.21 -2.19
C ARG A 193 6.22 -1.41 -1.27
N PRO A 194 7.19 -0.67 -1.84
CA PRO A 194 8.06 0.15 -1.01
C PRO A 194 7.29 1.30 -0.37
N ASP A 195 7.41 1.44 0.95
CA ASP A 195 6.96 2.63 1.67
C ASP A 195 8.05 3.70 1.59
N VAL A 196 7.76 4.81 0.91
CA VAL A 196 8.70 5.93 0.75
C VAL A 196 9.14 6.51 2.09
N CYS A 197 8.33 6.33 3.14
CA CYS A 197 8.65 6.78 4.51
C CYS A 197 9.50 5.79 5.31
N LEU A 198 9.79 4.57 4.78
CA LEU A 198 10.54 3.53 5.48
C LEU A 198 11.76 3.02 4.73
N VAL A 199 11.78 3.08 3.41
CA VAL A 199 12.84 2.44 2.59
C VAL A 199 14.03 3.35 2.24
N GLY A 200 14.22 4.45 2.97
CA GLY A 200 15.25 5.45 2.69
C GLY A 200 14.77 6.52 1.70
N GLY A 201 13.49 6.88 1.79
CA GLY A 201 12.91 7.99 1.04
C GLY A 201 12.77 7.74 -0.46
N ILE A 202 12.82 8.83 -1.19
CA ILE A 202 12.78 8.86 -2.66
C ILE A 202 13.99 8.12 -3.24
N SER A 203 15.19 8.31 -2.66
CA SER A 203 16.41 7.64 -3.09
C SER A 203 16.33 6.12 -2.98
N GLY A 204 15.82 5.62 -1.87
CA GLY A 204 15.63 4.18 -1.64
C GLY A 204 14.59 3.59 -2.58
N SER A 205 13.42 4.22 -2.68
CA SER A 205 12.33 3.79 -3.54
C SER A 205 12.73 3.72 -5.01
N LYS A 206 13.53 4.69 -5.50
CA LYS A 206 14.05 4.69 -6.88
C LYS A 206 14.96 3.49 -7.16
N LYS A 207 15.81 3.11 -6.20
CA LYS A 207 16.70 1.93 -6.33
C LYS A 207 15.89 0.63 -6.34
N ILE A 208 14.90 0.52 -5.46
CA ILE A 208 13.99 -0.64 -5.40
C ILE A 208 13.23 -0.78 -6.72
N ALA A 209 12.71 0.34 -7.26
CA ALA A 209 12.03 0.33 -8.54
C ALA A 209 12.92 -0.18 -9.68
N ALA A 210 14.20 0.21 -9.72
CA ALA A 210 15.14 -0.28 -10.72
C ALA A 210 15.46 -1.78 -10.57
N LEU A 211 15.57 -2.29 -9.34
CA LEU A 211 15.72 -3.74 -9.10
C LEU A 211 14.49 -4.52 -9.59
N ALA A 212 13.30 -4.01 -9.28
CA ALA A 212 12.04 -4.61 -9.70
C ALA A 212 11.88 -4.58 -11.24
N GLU A 213 12.25 -3.46 -11.88
CA GLU A 213 12.23 -3.29 -13.34
C GLU A 213 13.07 -4.36 -14.04
N ALA A 214 14.30 -4.62 -13.56
CA ALA A 214 15.19 -5.62 -14.12
C ALA A 214 14.64 -7.06 -14.04
N ARG A 215 13.57 -7.28 -13.25
CA ARG A 215 12.89 -8.57 -13.06
C ARG A 215 11.45 -8.58 -13.58
N HIS A 216 11.05 -7.55 -14.34
CA HIS A 216 9.67 -7.36 -14.85
C HIS A 216 8.61 -7.31 -13.74
N VAL A 217 8.98 -6.84 -12.56
CA VAL A 217 8.10 -6.67 -11.41
C VAL A 217 7.58 -5.24 -11.34
N GLY A 218 6.28 -5.08 -11.10
CA GLY A 218 5.63 -3.79 -10.95
C GLY A 218 5.89 -3.14 -9.60
N VAL A 219 5.72 -1.82 -9.53
CA VAL A 219 5.82 -1.04 -8.30
C VAL A 219 4.46 -0.47 -7.94
N VAL A 220 4.03 -0.74 -6.71
CA VAL A 220 2.81 -0.21 -6.09
C VAL A 220 3.22 0.39 -4.74
N PRO A 221 3.60 1.68 -4.67
CA PRO A 221 4.07 2.28 -3.43
C PRO A 221 3.04 2.16 -2.31
N HIS A 222 3.48 1.67 -1.14
CA HIS A 222 2.69 1.64 0.07
C HIS A 222 2.54 3.07 0.62
N ASN A 223 1.31 3.49 0.93
CA ASN A 223 1.02 4.86 1.34
C ASN A 223 -0.27 5.00 2.15
N PRO A 224 -0.33 4.56 3.40
CA PRO A 224 -1.50 4.73 4.25
C PRO A 224 -1.50 6.06 5.01
N LEU A 225 -0.53 6.96 4.79
CA LEU A 225 -0.13 7.98 5.75
C LEU A 225 -0.76 9.37 5.49
N SER A 226 -0.26 10.12 4.49
CA SER A 226 -0.57 11.55 4.41
C SER A 226 -0.40 12.12 3.00
N PRO A 227 -0.97 13.31 2.72
CA PRO A 227 -0.73 14.00 1.47
C PRO A 227 0.75 14.30 1.16
N VAL A 228 1.62 14.34 2.19
CA VAL A 228 3.07 14.52 1.99
C VAL A 228 3.69 13.24 1.47
N SER A 229 3.34 12.08 2.05
CA SER A 229 3.83 10.79 1.56
C SER A 229 3.28 10.47 0.16
N THR A 230 2.00 10.76 -0.10
CA THR A 230 1.42 10.66 -1.44
C THR A 230 2.19 11.51 -2.45
N ALA A 231 2.50 12.77 -2.11
CA ALA A 231 3.29 13.64 -2.99
C ALA A 231 4.69 13.07 -3.28
N ALA A 232 5.37 12.51 -2.27
CA ALA A 232 6.66 11.86 -2.46
C ALA A 232 6.57 10.58 -3.32
N CYS A 233 5.56 9.73 -3.11
CA CYS A 233 5.28 8.57 -3.95
C CYS A 233 5.04 8.95 -5.41
N LEU A 234 4.29 10.03 -5.65
CA LEU A 234 4.00 10.52 -6.99
C LEU A 234 5.26 10.98 -7.74
N GLN A 235 6.31 11.47 -7.05
CA GLN A 235 7.58 11.80 -7.68
C GLN A 235 8.27 10.54 -8.23
N ILE A 236 8.19 9.43 -7.50
CA ILE A 236 8.70 8.13 -7.97
C ILE A 236 7.83 7.59 -9.09
N ALA A 237 6.52 7.53 -8.88
CA ALA A 237 5.56 7.04 -9.86
C ALA A 237 5.68 7.76 -11.21
N ALA A 238 5.98 9.07 -11.19
CA ALA A 238 6.14 9.89 -12.39
C ALA A 238 7.30 9.43 -13.29
N CYS A 239 8.41 8.94 -12.70
CA CYS A 239 9.68 8.72 -13.42
C CYS A 239 10.10 7.27 -13.60
N ILE A 240 9.36 6.29 -13.05
CA ILE A 240 9.67 4.85 -13.21
C ILE A 240 8.75 4.23 -14.26
N PRO A 241 9.27 3.43 -15.21
CA PRO A 241 8.44 2.80 -16.26
C PRO A 241 7.54 1.67 -15.71
N ASN A 242 8.00 0.95 -14.70
CA ASN A 242 7.33 -0.21 -14.10
C ASN A 242 6.34 0.14 -12.96
N PHE A 243 5.89 1.40 -12.88
CA PHE A 243 4.80 1.79 -11.99
C PHE A 243 3.49 1.12 -12.40
N ALA A 244 2.75 0.57 -11.42
CA ALA A 244 1.47 -0.11 -11.65
C ALA A 244 0.28 0.68 -11.08
N LEU A 245 0.24 0.87 -9.77
CA LEU A 245 -0.81 1.60 -9.06
C LEU A 245 -0.19 2.44 -7.94
N GLN A 246 -0.88 3.52 -7.55
CA GLN A 246 -0.58 4.26 -6.32
C GLN A 246 -1.66 3.99 -5.28
N GLU A 247 -1.25 3.64 -4.08
CA GLU A 247 -2.14 3.58 -2.93
C GLU A 247 -2.65 4.97 -2.55
N TYR A 248 -3.98 5.10 -2.44
CA TYR A 248 -4.62 6.39 -2.16
C TYR A 248 -5.53 6.30 -0.94
N PRO A 249 -5.07 6.81 0.23
CA PRO A 249 -5.83 6.74 1.47
C PRO A 249 -7.10 7.58 1.44
N ILE A 250 -8.12 7.09 2.10
CA ILE A 250 -9.38 7.84 2.28
C ILE A 250 -9.14 9.19 2.95
N GLY A 251 -9.74 10.23 2.38
CA GLY A 251 -9.84 11.55 3.00
C GLY A 251 -8.56 12.38 2.98
N GLU A 252 -7.60 12.09 2.13
CA GLU A 252 -6.43 12.95 1.95
C GLU A 252 -6.81 14.37 1.48
N ASP A 253 -7.82 14.48 0.65
CA ASP A 253 -8.38 15.70 0.11
C ASP A 253 -9.32 16.45 1.08
N ARG A 254 -9.56 15.90 2.27
CA ARG A 254 -10.51 16.42 3.28
C ARG A 254 -9.82 16.73 4.60
N ALA A 255 -10.47 17.58 5.39
CA ALA A 255 -10.08 17.85 6.77
C ALA A 255 -10.12 16.55 7.62
N PRO A 256 -9.20 16.33 8.56
CA PRO A 256 -8.12 17.27 8.95
C PRO A 256 -6.85 17.15 8.07
N LYS A 257 -6.71 16.13 7.20
CA LYS A 257 -5.48 15.91 6.42
C LYS A 257 -5.18 17.06 5.47
N SER A 258 -6.19 17.55 4.72
CA SER A 258 -6.06 18.70 3.81
C SER A 258 -5.77 20.03 4.52
N ASP A 259 -6.05 20.11 5.82
CA ASP A 259 -5.76 21.34 6.59
C ASP A 259 -4.27 21.52 6.91
N MET A 260 -3.47 20.47 6.76
CA MET A 260 -2.04 20.48 7.09
C MET A 260 -1.15 20.95 5.93
N VAL A 261 -1.62 20.82 4.69
CA VAL A 261 -0.82 21.07 3.49
C VAL A 261 -1.57 21.89 2.45
N THR A 262 -0.82 22.44 1.50
CA THR A 262 -1.34 22.98 0.22
C THR A 262 -0.73 22.22 -0.94
N GLY A 263 -1.41 22.16 -2.08
CA GLY A 263 -0.89 21.49 -3.26
C GLY A 263 -1.19 20.01 -3.35
N ILE A 264 -2.19 19.53 -2.60
CA ILE A 264 -2.61 18.12 -2.62
C ILE A 264 -2.95 17.71 -4.05
N ALA A 265 -2.45 16.54 -4.47
CA ALA A 265 -2.78 15.93 -5.76
C ALA A 265 -4.29 15.71 -5.86
N GLN A 266 -4.85 16.04 -7.02
CA GLN A 266 -6.30 15.95 -7.23
C GLN A 266 -6.64 14.69 -8.02
N HIS A 267 -7.68 13.99 -7.58
CA HIS A 267 -8.30 12.92 -8.33
C HIS A 267 -9.05 13.50 -9.54
N ASP A 268 -8.85 12.91 -10.72
CA ASP A 268 -9.42 13.41 -11.98
C ASP A 268 -10.85 12.91 -12.27
N GLY A 269 -11.44 12.13 -11.36
CA GLY A 269 -12.75 11.50 -11.58
C GLY A 269 -12.71 10.26 -12.49
N GLN A 270 -11.52 9.81 -12.91
CA GLN A 270 -11.31 8.66 -13.80
C GLN A 270 -10.34 7.61 -13.21
N GLY A 271 -10.06 7.69 -11.91
CA GLY A 271 -9.17 6.76 -11.21
C GLY A 271 -7.70 7.16 -11.21
N TYR A 272 -7.37 8.42 -11.46
CA TYR A 272 -5.99 8.91 -11.49
C TYR A 272 -5.79 10.14 -10.61
N LEU A 273 -4.59 10.28 -10.06
CA LEU A 273 -4.07 11.52 -9.52
C LEU A 273 -3.25 12.25 -10.58
N VAL A 274 -3.54 13.54 -10.77
CA VAL A 274 -2.81 14.39 -11.72
C VAL A 274 -1.46 14.78 -11.11
N LEU A 275 -0.39 14.64 -11.87
CA LEU A 275 0.95 15.03 -11.43
C LEU A 275 1.09 16.56 -11.40
N SER A 276 1.71 17.06 -10.34
CA SER A 276 1.99 18.49 -10.17
C SER A 276 3.33 18.86 -10.80
N ASP A 277 3.36 19.97 -11.53
CA ASP A 277 4.62 20.56 -12.05
C ASP A 277 5.25 21.56 -11.06
N ARG A 278 4.76 21.64 -9.82
CA ARG A 278 5.32 22.51 -8.78
C ARG A 278 6.71 22.03 -8.37
N PRO A 279 7.64 22.97 -8.07
CA PRO A 279 8.97 22.63 -7.57
C PRO A 279 8.93 21.79 -6.29
N GLY A 280 9.97 20.97 -6.09
CA GLY A 280 10.06 20.06 -4.96
C GLY A 280 9.15 18.84 -5.13
N ILE A 281 8.59 18.35 -4.04
CA ILE A 281 7.61 17.24 -4.07
C ILE A 281 6.19 17.72 -4.44
N GLY A 282 5.97 19.04 -4.58
CA GLY A 282 4.73 19.62 -5.06
C GLY A 282 3.71 20.01 -3.98
N VAL A 283 3.99 19.74 -2.70
CA VAL A 283 3.17 20.14 -1.55
C VAL A 283 3.94 21.04 -0.59
N GLU A 284 3.22 21.88 0.15
CA GLU A 284 3.78 22.73 1.19
C GLU A 284 3.05 22.52 2.51
N LEU A 285 3.80 22.36 3.61
CA LEU A 285 3.23 22.36 4.95
C LEU A 285 2.69 23.74 5.29
N LYS A 286 1.45 23.80 5.75
CA LYS A 286 0.86 25.05 6.26
C LYS A 286 1.50 25.44 7.61
N PRO A 287 1.63 26.74 7.89
CA PRO A 287 2.07 27.20 9.19
C PRO A 287 1.24 26.56 10.31
N ASN A 288 1.93 26.08 11.35
CA ASN A 288 1.31 25.42 12.51
C ASN A 288 0.60 24.08 12.23
N ALA A 289 0.89 23.39 11.11
CA ALA A 289 0.33 22.07 10.82
C ALA A 289 0.49 21.08 11.98
N ALA A 290 1.69 20.98 12.57
CA ALA A 290 1.97 20.13 13.72
C ALA A 290 1.15 20.48 14.98
N LYS A 291 0.79 21.76 15.17
CA LYS A 291 -0.08 22.18 16.28
C LYS A 291 -1.54 21.83 16.04
N LYS A 292 -1.98 21.82 14.78
CA LYS A 292 -3.36 21.45 14.41
C LYS A 292 -3.59 19.94 14.45
N ALA A 293 -2.55 19.16 14.20
CA ALA A 293 -2.57 17.70 14.25
C ALA A 293 -1.47 17.20 15.22
N PRO A 294 -1.64 17.38 16.53
CA PRO A 294 -0.67 16.89 17.51
C PRO A 294 -0.62 15.36 17.45
N MET A 295 0.58 14.82 17.69
CA MET A 295 0.75 13.39 17.80
C MET A 295 -0.16 12.84 18.92
N LYS A 296 -0.95 11.84 18.59
CA LYS A 296 -1.70 11.07 19.58
C LYS A 296 -1.05 9.70 19.71
N PRO A 297 -0.73 9.23 20.91
CA PRO A 297 -0.29 7.87 21.12
C PRO A 297 -1.36 6.92 20.54
N ARG A 298 -0.92 5.92 19.78
CA ARG A 298 -1.80 4.85 19.32
C ARG A 298 -1.83 3.78 20.40
N GLU A 299 -3.01 3.53 20.96
CA GLU A 299 -3.22 2.34 21.79
C GLU A 299 -3.32 1.13 20.87
N VAL A 300 -2.46 0.16 21.10
CA VAL A 300 -2.53 -1.14 20.43
C VAL A 300 -3.37 -2.05 21.32
N THR A 301 -4.59 -2.35 20.88
CA THR A 301 -5.45 -3.30 21.57
C THR A 301 -5.08 -4.71 21.10
N THR A 302 -4.63 -5.54 22.04
CA THR A 302 -4.31 -6.94 21.77
C THR A 302 -5.59 -7.75 21.77
N ARG A 303 -5.81 -8.52 20.69
CA ARG A 303 -6.91 -9.48 20.58
C ARG A 303 -6.43 -10.85 21.05
N LEU A 304 -7.33 -11.61 21.66
CA LEU A 304 -7.00 -12.94 22.15
C LEU A 304 -7.81 -14.01 21.42
N HIS A 305 -7.19 -15.17 21.24
CA HIS A 305 -7.90 -16.41 20.90
C HIS A 305 -8.72 -16.92 22.11
N ALA A 306 -9.63 -17.87 21.86
CA ALA A 306 -10.45 -18.47 22.91
C ALA A 306 -9.64 -19.19 24.00
N ASP A 307 -8.41 -19.59 23.72
CA ASP A 307 -7.47 -20.20 24.66
C ASP A 307 -6.60 -19.19 25.42
N GLY A 308 -6.80 -17.87 25.16
CA GLY A 308 -6.05 -16.78 25.79
C GLY A 308 -4.72 -16.45 25.12
N SER A 309 -4.35 -17.11 24.03
CA SER A 309 -3.17 -16.74 23.24
C SER A 309 -3.45 -15.46 22.41
N VAL A 310 -2.39 -14.74 22.07
CA VAL A 310 -2.48 -13.50 21.30
C VAL A 310 -2.77 -13.80 19.84
N VAL A 311 -3.73 -13.10 19.25
CA VAL A 311 -3.95 -13.09 17.81
C VAL A 311 -2.93 -12.14 17.20
N ASP A 312 -2.05 -12.65 16.37
CA ASP A 312 -1.12 -11.85 15.56
C ASP A 312 -1.89 -11.16 14.43
N GLN A 313 -1.63 -9.85 14.24
CA GLN A 313 -2.33 -9.01 13.26
C GLN A 313 -1.35 -8.26 12.38
#